data_2606f02bc18cb4bff0086800f3165737
#
_entry.id   2606f02bc18cb4bff0086800f3165737
#
_cell.length_a   1.000
_cell.length_b   1.000
_cell.length_c   1.000
_cell.angle_alpha   90.00
_cell.angle_beta   90.00
_cell.angle_gamma   90.00
#
_symmetry.space_group_name_H-M   'P 1'
#
loop_
_entity.id
_entity.type
_entity.pdbx_description
1 polymer ?
#
loop_
_entity_poly.entity_id
_entity_poly.type
_entity_poly.pdbx_seq_one_letter_code
_entity_poly.pdbx_strand_id
1 'polypeptide(L)'
;MVPQLYIGIMSGTSLDGIDLVLTDFTTKPSLLGSCLIPFPASLQRELRSLAEPGNNEVERIGPAEHQLAECYAAGVKQLLKQVNYLPEQISAIGCHGQTIRHRPNQLQPFTMQLGNMHLLAALTGIRVIADFRRKDMAYGGQGAPLVPAFHQAVFAKAGKNRAVVNIGGIANISLLQADGTITGYDTGPGNCLMDDWVSLHRQLPYDKDGAFSAEGELLPELLQQLLADDYFQLSAPKSTGREYFHLGWLRQKLTGLEAPADVQRTLSRFTALSIANELQLPNLSEVFICGGGVHHPVLMADLQQLLTPAKVQSSSSAGVDPDWVEAMAFAWLAQAFDKQLPGNVPAVTGARKACVLGVSYSP
;
A
#
# COMPACT_ATOMS: atom_id res chain seq x y z
N MET A 1 -22.69 -14.58 16.80
CA MET A 1 -21.34 -15.00 16.31
C MET A 1 -20.31 -14.31 17.19
N VAL A 2 -19.25 -15.02 17.54
CA VAL A 2 -18.14 -14.40 18.31
C VAL A 2 -17.40 -13.45 17.37
N PRO A 3 -17.13 -12.20 17.77
CA PRO A 3 -16.39 -11.25 16.96
C PRO A 3 -15.02 -11.80 16.56
N GLN A 4 -14.62 -11.61 15.31
CA GLN A 4 -13.31 -12.01 14.78
C GLN A 4 -12.42 -10.77 14.66
N LEU A 5 -11.87 -10.35 15.80
CA LEU A 5 -11.15 -9.10 15.95
C LEU A 5 -9.64 -9.33 15.74
N TYR A 6 -9.09 -8.61 14.76
CA TYR A 6 -7.66 -8.66 14.46
C TYR A 6 -7.09 -7.24 14.39
N ILE A 7 -5.88 -7.09 14.94
CA ILE A 7 -5.12 -5.86 14.79
C ILE A 7 -4.16 -6.05 13.61
N GLY A 8 -4.06 -5.04 12.74
CA GLY A 8 -3.04 -4.96 11.71
C GLY A 8 -2.02 -3.89 12.06
N ILE A 9 -0.74 -4.20 11.91
CA ILE A 9 0.38 -3.26 12.07
C ILE A 9 1.16 -3.20 10.78
N MET A 10 1.27 -1.99 10.21
CA MET A 10 2.04 -1.71 9.01
C MET A 10 2.98 -0.54 9.23
N SER A 11 4.22 -0.67 8.76
CA SER A 11 5.13 0.44 8.57
C SER A 11 5.83 0.28 7.22
N GLY A 12 5.73 1.31 6.40
CA GLY A 12 6.28 1.36 5.06
C GLY A 12 7.75 1.75 5.02
N THR A 13 8.38 1.61 3.85
CA THR A 13 9.78 2.01 3.62
C THR A 13 9.99 3.53 3.64
N SER A 14 8.92 4.33 3.50
CA SER A 14 8.93 5.78 3.68
C SER A 14 9.29 6.20 5.12
N LEU A 15 8.98 5.33 6.10
CA LEU A 15 9.20 5.59 7.54
C LEU A 15 8.40 6.79 8.06
N ASP A 16 7.23 7.07 7.50
CA ASP A 16 6.38 8.20 7.90
C ASP A 16 5.70 7.95 9.26
N GLY A 17 5.45 6.67 9.57
CA GLY A 17 4.84 6.24 10.83
C GLY A 17 4.52 4.75 10.84
N ILE A 18 3.87 4.35 11.91
CA ILE A 18 3.36 3.01 12.14
C ILE A 18 1.84 3.07 12.11
N ASP A 19 1.25 2.43 11.14
CA ASP A 19 -0.20 2.32 10.99
C ASP A 19 -0.72 1.13 11.79
N LEU A 20 -1.72 1.38 12.63
CA LEU A 20 -2.40 0.35 13.40
C LEU A 20 -3.91 0.44 13.16
N VAL A 21 -4.53 -0.70 12.95
CA VAL A 21 -5.99 -0.82 12.80
C VAL A 21 -6.51 -1.95 13.67
N LEU A 22 -7.74 -1.78 14.17
CA LEU A 22 -8.56 -2.87 14.68
C LEU A 22 -9.69 -3.13 13.69
N THR A 23 -9.76 -4.37 13.19
CA THR A 23 -10.74 -4.77 12.17
C THR A 23 -11.56 -5.96 12.67
N ASP A 24 -12.88 -5.89 12.50
CA ASP A 24 -13.80 -7.03 12.65
C ASP A 24 -14.00 -7.71 11.29
N PHE A 25 -13.71 -8.99 11.23
CA PHE A 25 -13.92 -9.85 10.06
C PHE A 25 -15.03 -10.88 10.26
N THR A 26 -15.95 -10.65 11.19
CA THR A 26 -17.08 -11.57 11.47
C THR A 26 -17.96 -11.77 10.23
N THR A 27 -18.16 -10.73 9.45
CA THR A 27 -18.89 -10.73 8.19
C THR A 27 -18.05 -10.08 7.08
N LYS A 28 -18.39 -8.85 6.68
CA LYS A 28 -17.53 -8.03 5.83
C LYS A 28 -16.49 -7.33 6.71
N PRO A 29 -15.30 -7.05 6.19
CA PRO A 29 -14.33 -6.25 6.92
C PRO A 29 -14.95 -4.94 7.42
N SER A 30 -14.73 -4.63 8.68
CA SER A 30 -15.19 -3.38 9.30
C SER A 30 -14.08 -2.80 10.16
N LEU A 31 -13.61 -1.62 9.80
CA LEU A 31 -12.65 -0.87 10.60
C LEU A 31 -13.34 -0.37 11.88
N LEU A 32 -12.86 -0.80 13.04
CA LEU A 32 -13.39 -0.40 14.35
C LEU A 32 -12.59 0.78 14.94
N GLY A 33 -11.35 0.92 14.56
CA GLY A 33 -10.49 2.02 14.94
C GLY A 33 -9.12 1.94 14.30
N SER A 34 -8.45 3.08 14.26
CA SER A 34 -7.12 3.22 13.69
C SER A 34 -6.31 4.26 14.44
N CYS A 35 -5.00 4.14 14.41
CA CYS A 35 -4.10 5.18 14.84
C CYS A 35 -2.77 5.13 14.08
N LEU A 36 -2.18 6.28 13.88
CA LEU A 36 -0.83 6.46 13.37
C LEU A 36 0.10 6.79 14.55
N ILE A 37 1.17 6.06 14.69
CA ILE A 37 2.21 6.30 15.70
C ILE A 37 3.47 6.81 14.98
N PRO A 38 3.96 8.01 15.30
CA PRO A 38 5.20 8.48 14.71
C PRO A 38 6.38 7.69 15.28
N PHE A 39 7.38 7.45 14.45
CA PHE A 39 8.65 6.89 14.93
C PHE A 39 9.38 7.91 15.82
N PRO A 40 10.01 7.47 16.93
CA PRO A 40 11.03 8.27 17.57
C PRO A 40 12.12 8.66 16.56
N ALA A 41 12.55 9.93 16.54
CA ALA A 41 13.47 10.44 15.53
C ALA A 41 14.81 9.67 15.47
N SER A 42 15.29 9.16 16.63
CA SER A 42 16.49 8.29 16.70
C SER A 42 16.27 6.96 15.98
N LEU A 43 15.15 6.30 16.25
CA LEU A 43 14.80 5.03 15.61
C LEU A 43 14.56 5.19 14.11
N GLN A 44 13.87 6.25 13.69
CA GLN A 44 13.65 6.54 12.27
C GLN A 44 14.96 6.69 11.50
N ARG A 45 15.93 7.45 12.05
CA ARG A 45 17.26 7.60 11.45
C ARG A 45 18.00 6.26 11.38
N GLU A 46 17.92 5.45 12.44
CA GLU A 46 18.55 4.14 12.48
C GLU A 46 17.96 3.19 11.43
N LEU A 47 16.66 3.08 11.34
CA LEU A 47 15.96 2.27 10.34
C LEU A 47 16.29 2.71 8.90
N ARG A 48 16.35 4.02 8.67
CA ARG A 48 16.75 4.58 7.37
C ARG A 48 18.19 4.20 7.02
N SER A 49 19.10 4.27 7.98
CA SER A 49 20.49 3.86 7.82
C SER A 49 20.61 2.35 7.58
N LEU A 50 19.79 1.53 8.25
CA LEU A 50 19.75 0.07 8.06
C LEU A 50 19.10 -0.33 6.72
N ALA A 51 18.39 0.55 6.03
CA ALA A 51 17.86 0.29 4.69
C ALA A 51 18.96 0.21 3.62
N GLU A 52 20.12 0.80 3.86
CA GLU A 52 21.30 0.73 3.00
C GLU A 52 22.42 -0.09 3.66
N PRO A 53 23.31 -0.75 2.87
CA PRO A 53 24.46 -1.45 3.42
C PRO A 53 25.35 -0.52 4.25
N GLY A 54 25.72 -0.95 5.46
CA GLY A 54 26.48 -0.14 6.39
C GLY A 54 27.35 -0.95 7.34
N ASN A 55 28.10 -0.24 8.19
CA ASN A 55 28.99 -0.87 9.16
C ASN A 55 28.20 -1.45 10.34
N ASN A 56 28.67 -2.61 10.84
CA ASN A 56 28.24 -3.25 12.07
C ASN A 56 26.72 -3.44 12.19
N GLU A 57 26.05 -3.80 11.08
CA GLU A 57 24.58 -3.90 11.02
C GLU A 57 24.01 -4.88 12.07
N VAL A 58 24.70 -5.99 12.31
CA VAL A 58 24.24 -7.04 13.24
C VAL A 58 24.02 -6.49 14.65
N GLU A 59 24.98 -5.70 15.18
CA GLU A 59 24.89 -5.09 16.51
C GLU A 59 23.84 -3.96 16.57
N ARG A 60 23.48 -3.39 15.42
CA ARG A 60 22.51 -2.31 15.31
C ARG A 60 21.09 -2.82 15.14
N ILE A 61 20.90 -3.95 14.46
CA ILE A 61 19.60 -4.58 14.23
C ILE A 61 18.93 -4.97 15.55
N GLY A 62 19.66 -5.61 16.47
CA GLY A 62 19.07 -6.09 17.73
C GLY A 62 18.38 -4.99 18.55
N PRO A 63 19.07 -3.88 18.90
CA PRO A 63 18.41 -2.74 19.56
C PRO A 63 17.27 -2.13 18.77
N ALA A 64 17.39 -2.04 17.42
CA ALA A 64 16.33 -1.48 16.58
C ALA A 64 15.06 -2.36 16.60
N GLU A 65 15.20 -3.69 16.56
CA GLU A 65 14.08 -4.63 16.67
C GLU A 65 13.36 -4.52 18.04
N HIS A 66 14.14 -4.34 19.10
CA HIS A 66 13.61 -4.14 20.44
C HIS A 66 12.77 -2.86 20.53
N GLN A 67 13.32 -1.72 20.08
CA GLN A 67 12.63 -0.43 20.08
C GLN A 67 11.38 -0.45 19.16
N LEU A 68 11.44 -1.13 18.03
CA LEU A 68 10.27 -1.32 17.17
C LEU A 68 9.14 -2.06 17.88
N ALA A 69 9.46 -3.16 18.59
CA ALA A 69 8.47 -3.92 19.34
C ALA A 69 7.83 -3.08 20.45
N GLU A 70 8.60 -2.24 21.14
CA GLU A 70 8.07 -1.30 22.14
C GLU A 70 7.15 -0.25 21.52
N CYS A 71 7.51 0.32 20.34
CA CYS A 71 6.66 1.26 19.60
C CYS A 71 5.36 0.58 19.16
N TYR A 72 5.43 -0.62 18.60
CA TYR A 72 4.26 -1.40 18.19
C TYR A 72 3.35 -1.70 19.39
N ALA A 73 3.92 -2.16 20.49
CA ALA A 73 3.14 -2.46 21.72
C ALA A 73 2.48 -1.21 22.33
N ALA A 74 3.18 -0.06 22.31
CA ALA A 74 2.60 1.21 22.77
C ALA A 74 1.42 1.61 21.85
N GLY A 75 1.56 1.47 20.53
CA GLY A 75 0.49 1.72 19.57
C GLY A 75 -0.71 0.80 19.78
N VAL A 76 -0.49 -0.50 19.98
CA VAL A 76 -1.57 -1.46 20.28
C VAL A 76 -2.34 -1.06 21.54
N LYS A 77 -1.63 -0.71 22.63
CA LYS A 77 -2.26 -0.27 23.88
C LYS A 77 -3.06 1.02 23.70
N GLN A 78 -2.53 1.98 22.92
CA GLN A 78 -3.23 3.22 22.59
C GLN A 78 -4.50 2.94 21.79
N LEU A 79 -4.42 2.10 20.74
CA LEU A 79 -5.56 1.73 19.90
C LEU A 79 -6.65 1.04 20.74
N LEU A 80 -6.30 0.03 21.52
CA LEU A 80 -7.26 -0.69 22.37
C LEU A 80 -7.95 0.22 23.38
N LYS A 81 -7.23 1.16 23.98
CA LYS A 81 -7.80 2.18 24.86
C LYS A 81 -8.77 3.10 24.11
N GLN A 82 -8.41 3.52 22.92
CA GLN A 82 -9.24 4.41 22.07
C GLN A 82 -10.58 3.74 21.70
N VAL A 83 -10.56 2.45 21.37
CA VAL A 83 -11.74 1.71 20.94
C VAL A 83 -12.46 0.96 22.07
N ASN A 84 -11.94 1.05 23.30
CA ASN A 84 -12.49 0.40 24.50
C ASN A 84 -12.60 -1.14 24.39
N TYR A 85 -11.54 -1.77 23.87
CA TYR A 85 -11.39 -3.23 23.84
C TYR A 85 -10.25 -3.69 24.76
N LEU A 86 -10.35 -4.93 25.23
CA LEU A 86 -9.33 -5.59 26.05
C LEU A 86 -8.46 -6.52 25.18
N PRO A 87 -7.20 -6.78 25.57
CA PRO A 87 -6.31 -7.69 24.83
C PRO A 87 -6.91 -9.08 24.57
N GLU A 88 -7.63 -9.63 25.55
CA GLU A 88 -8.23 -10.96 25.51
C GLU A 88 -9.36 -11.09 24.47
N GLN A 89 -9.88 -9.97 24.00
CA GLN A 89 -10.91 -9.94 22.94
C GLN A 89 -10.31 -10.02 21.55
N ILE A 90 -8.99 -9.84 21.41
CA ILE A 90 -8.29 -9.80 20.13
C ILE A 90 -7.77 -11.20 19.79
N SER A 91 -8.14 -11.70 18.61
CA SER A 91 -7.72 -13.02 18.13
C SER A 91 -6.22 -13.10 17.86
N ALA A 92 -5.67 -12.10 17.15
CA ALA A 92 -4.24 -11.96 16.92
C ALA A 92 -3.89 -10.55 16.38
N ILE A 93 -2.61 -10.23 16.44
CA ILE A 93 -1.98 -9.11 15.74
C ILE A 93 -1.33 -9.64 14.47
N GLY A 94 -1.65 -9.09 13.29
CA GLY A 94 -0.90 -9.28 12.05
C GLY A 94 0.14 -8.16 11.92
N CYS A 95 1.42 -8.48 12.09
CA CYS A 95 2.49 -7.48 12.07
C CYS A 95 3.38 -7.67 10.84
N HIS A 96 3.44 -6.63 10.00
CA HIS A 96 4.35 -6.61 8.84
C HIS A 96 5.82 -6.62 9.29
N GLY A 97 6.14 -5.87 10.35
CA GLY A 97 7.51 -5.48 10.67
C GLY A 97 7.99 -4.32 9.78
N GLN A 98 9.24 -3.89 9.95
CA GLN A 98 9.86 -2.84 9.15
C GLN A 98 10.81 -3.42 8.11
N THR A 99 10.50 -3.30 6.84
CA THR A 99 11.40 -3.75 5.77
C THR A 99 12.66 -2.89 5.72
N ILE A 100 13.82 -3.53 5.86
CA ILE A 100 15.13 -2.91 5.68
C ILE A 100 15.87 -3.43 4.44
N ARG A 101 15.55 -4.65 3.99
CA ARG A 101 16.10 -5.24 2.76
C ARG A 101 15.02 -6.05 2.05
N HIS A 102 15.00 -5.91 0.75
CA HIS A 102 14.19 -6.75 -0.13
C HIS A 102 14.95 -6.96 -1.43
N ARG A 103 15.42 -8.19 -1.66
CA ARG A 103 16.30 -8.56 -2.78
C ARG A 103 15.77 -9.83 -3.46
N PRO A 104 14.59 -9.76 -4.11
CA PRO A 104 13.95 -10.95 -4.70
C PRO A 104 14.66 -11.47 -5.96
N ASN A 105 15.40 -10.61 -6.66
CA ASN A 105 16.01 -10.93 -7.96
C ASN A 105 17.48 -11.35 -7.86
N GLN A 106 18.00 -11.60 -6.66
CA GLN A 106 19.38 -12.10 -6.49
C GLN A 106 19.45 -13.62 -6.67
N LEU A 107 20.65 -14.15 -6.91
CA LEU A 107 20.89 -15.60 -7.00
C LEU A 107 20.39 -16.33 -5.74
N GLN A 108 20.57 -15.73 -4.59
CA GLN A 108 20.00 -16.15 -3.31
C GLN A 108 19.01 -15.08 -2.84
N PRO A 109 17.75 -15.16 -3.26
CA PRO A 109 16.77 -14.15 -2.95
C PRO A 109 16.45 -14.11 -1.46
N PHE A 110 16.32 -12.90 -0.91
CA PHE A 110 15.96 -12.72 0.49
C PHE A 110 15.17 -11.45 0.74
N THR A 111 14.47 -11.45 1.86
CA THR A 111 13.79 -10.27 2.41
C THR A 111 13.99 -10.22 3.91
N MET A 112 14.05 -9.02 4.49
CA MET A 112 14.25 -8.82 5.90
C MET A 112 13.31 -7.72 6.40
N GLN A 113 12.38 -8.12 7.27
CA GLN A 113 11.50 -7.24 8.02
C GLN A 113 11.92 -7.32 9.49
N LEU A 114 12.31 -6.18 10.06
CA LEU A 114 12.68 -6.08 11.47
C LEU A 114 11.46 -6.03 12.38
N GLY A 115 11.63 -6.54 13.59
CA GLY A 115 10.70 -6.50 14.69
C GLY A 115 10.82 -7.73 15.59
N ASN A 116 10.95 -7.50 16.90
CA ASN A 116 10.96 -8.58 17.88
C ASN A 116 9.51 -8.99 18.21
N MET A 117 8.99 -9.98 17.48
CA MET A 117 7.59 -10.41 17.58
C MET A 117 7.29 -11.15 18.89
N HIS A 118 8.27 -11.82 19.49
CA HIS A 118 8.13 -12.39 20.83
C HIS A 118 7.94 -11.30 21.89
N LEU A 119 8.75 -10.22 21.81
CA LEU A 119 8.61 -9.09 22.71
C LEU A 119 7.26 -8.38 22.53
N LEU A 120 6.82 -8.18 21.28
CA LEU A 120 5.50 -7.59 20.99
C LEU A 120 4.38 -8.43 21.62
N ALA A 121 4.41 -9.76 21.46
CA ALA A 121 3.43 -10.66 22.05
C ALA A 121 3.45 -10.56 23.58
N ALA A 122 4.62 -10.62 24.19
CA ALA A 122 4.79 -10.53 25.65
C ALA A 122 4.31 -9.18 26.22
N LEU A 123 4.60 -8.05 25.54
CA LEU A 123 4.21 -6.71 25.99
C LEU A 123 2.72 -6.41 25.84
N THR A 124 2.05 -7.07 24.90
CA THR A 124 0.62 -6.86 24.62
C THR A 124 -0.29 -7.92 25.23
N GLY A 125 0.23 -9.10 25.55
CA GLY A 125 -0.56 -10.26 25.92
C GLY A 125 -1.38 -10.85 24.76
N ILE A 126 -1.09 -10.45 23.51
CA ILE A 126 -1.82 -10.87 22.31
C ILE A 126 -0.87 -11.66 21.42
N ARG A 127 -1.36 -12.78 20.88
CA ARG A 127 -0.64 -13.57 19.89
C ARG A 127 -0.34 -12.75 18.64
N VAL A 128 0.88 -12.84 18.11
CA VAL A 128 1.33 -12.13 16.90
C VAL A 128 1.51 -13.13 15.76
N ILE A 129 1.03 -12.76 14.57
CA ILE A 129 1.34 -13.42 13.30
C ILE A 129 2.20 -12.47 12.48
N ALA A 130 3.37 -12.94 12.05
CA ALA A 130 4.33 -12.14 11.29
C ALA A 130 5.14 -13.00 10.33
N ASP A 131 6.17 -12.43 9.68
CA ASP A 131 6.97 -13.12 8.66
C ASP A 131 6.14 -13.62 7.48
N PHE A 132 5.35 -12.76 6.91
CA PHE A 132 4.44 -13.12 5.81
C PHE A 132 5.16 -13.31 4.46
N ARG A 133 6.35 -12.74 4.24
CA ARG A 133 6.99 -12.68 2.93
C ARG A 133 7.88 -13.86 2.61
N ARG A 134 8.62 -14.39 3.61
CA ARG A 134 9.64 -15.43 3.39
C ARG A 134 9.05 -16.74 2.88
N LYS A 135 7.83 -17.09 3.27
CA LYS A 135 7.21 -18.35 2.80
C LYS A 135 6.83 -18.29 1.32
N ASP A 136 6.34 -17.16 0.83
CA ASP A 136 6.11 -16.95 -0.60
C ASP A 136 7.44 -17.07 -1.39
N MET A 137 8.52 -16.44 -0.89
CA MET A 137 9.85 -16.53 -1.49
C MET A 137 10.41 -17.96 -1.50
N ALA A 138 10.15 -18.75 -0.44
CA ALA A 138 10.55 -20.16 -0.38
C ALA A 138 9.89 -21.01 -1.48
N TYR A 139 8.73 -20.59 -1.98
CA TYR A 139 8.08 -21.17 -3.16
C TYR A 139 8.46 -20.49 -4.47
N GLY A 140 9.52 -19.69 -4.49
CA GLY A 140 10.05 -19.03 -5.68
C GLY A 140 9.34 -17.74 -6.05
N GLY A 141 8.44 -17.25 -5.21
CA GLY A 141 7.82 -15.94 -5.36
C GLY A 141 8.72 -14.78 -4.94
N GLN A 142 8.31 -13.57 -5.25
CA GLN A 142 9.05 -12.36 -4.88
C GLN A 142 8.76 -11.88 -3.44
N GLY A 143 7.77 -12.47 -2.73
CA GLY A 143 7.37 -12.04 -1.39
C GLY A 143 6.62 -10.70 -1.35
N ALA A 144 6.30 -10.15 -2.51
CA ALA A 144 5.56 -8.90 -2.70
C ALA A 144 4.95 -8.89 -4.12
N PRO A 145 3.85 -8.13 -4.32
CA PRO A 145 2.96 -7.55 -3.33
C PRO A 145 2.07 -8.60 -2.65
N LEU A 146 1.71 -8.42 -1.37
CA LEU A 146 0.82 -9.34 -0.64
C LEU A 146 -0.63 -8.81 -0.55
N VAL A 147 -0.83 -7.51 -0.70
CA VAL A 147 -2.15 -6.86 -0.66
C VAL A 147 -3.15 -7.40 -1.68
N PRO A 148 -2.76 -7.87 -2.90
CA PRO A 148 -3.69 -8.46 -3.86
C PRO A 148 -4.49 -9.66 -3.35
N ALA A 149 -3.96 -10.46 -2.42
CA ALA A 149 -4.72 -11.55 -1.79
C ALA A 149 -5.87 -11.00 -0.91
N PHE A 150 -5.64 -9.92 -0.19
CA PHE A 150 -6.68 -9.19 0.54
C PHE A 150 -7.67 -8.54 -0.41
N HIS A 151 -7.20 -7.92 -1.49
CA HIS A 151 -8.08 -7.35 -2.51
C HIS A 151 -9.02 -8.41 -3.10
N GLN A 152 -8.49 -9.61 -3.39
CA GLN A 152 -9.31 -10.73 -3.85
C GLN A 152 -10.39 -11.09 -2.84
N ALA A 153 -10.01 -11.27 -1.58
CA ALA A 153 -10.92 -11.71 -0.53
C ALA A 153 -12.08 -10.72 -0.29
N VAL A 154 -11.83 -9.42 -0.48
CA VAL A 154 -12.79 -8.37 -0.12
C VAL A 154 -13.55 -7.81 -1.33
N PHE A 155 -12.86 -7.57 -2.44
CA PHE A 155 -13.43 -6.85 -3.58
C PHE A 155 -13.82 -7.75 -4.74
N ALA A 156 -13.28 -8.99 -4.85
CA ALA A 156 -13.66 -9.88 -5.93
C ALA A 156 -15.14 -10.28 -5.83
N LYS A 157 -15.78 -10.42 -6.99
CA LYS A 157 -17.16 -10.90 -7.11
C LYS A 157 -17.27 -11.83 -8.32
N ALA A 158 -17.72 -13.05 -8.09
CA ALA A 158 -17.88 -14.04 -9.15
C ALA A 158 -18.69 -13.47 -10.34
N GLY A 159 -18.20 -13.71 -11.54
CA GLY A 159 -18.84 -13.26 -12.78
C GLY A 159 -18.74 -11.75 -13.06
N LYS A 160 -17.93 -11.00 -12.30
CA LYS A 160 -17.72 -9.55 -12.52
C LYS A 160 -16.24 -9.21 -12.59
N ASN A 161 -15.87 -8.40 -13.58
CA ASN A 161 -14.58 -7.76 -13.64
C ASN A 161 -14.60 -6.51 -12.76
N ARG A 162 -13.64 -6.41 -11.85
CA ARG A 162 -13.44 -5.30 -10.92
C ARG A 162 -11.96 -4.94 -10.86
N ALA A 163 -11.66 -3.77 -10.36
CA ALA A 163 -10.29 -3.37 -10.08
C ALA A 163 -10.20 -2.66 -8.73
N VAL A 164 -9.04 -2.80 -8.09
CA VAL A 164 -8.63 -1.96 -6.96
C VAL A 164 -7.41 -1.17 -7.42
N VAL A 165 -7.42 0.11 -7.18
CA VAL A 165 -6.35 1.04 -7.52
C VAL A 165 -5.88 1.71 -6.24
N ASN A 166 -4.64 1.49 -5.88
CA ASN A 166 -3.98 2.22 -4.80
C ASN A 166 -3.24 3.42 -5.39
N ILE A 167 -3.62 4.63 -5.01
CA ILE A 167 -2.99 5.88 -5.45
C ILE A 167 -2.20 6.47 -4.28
N GLY A 168 -0.99 5.94 -4.08
CA GLY A 168 0.03 6.50 -3.22
C GLY A 168 0.98 7.42 -3.99
N GLY A 169 2.26 7.48 -3.63
CA GLY A 169 3.27 8.19 -4.43
C GLY A 169 3.38 7.59 -5.84
N ILE A 170 3.40 6.27 -5.94
CA ILE A 170 3.22 5.49 -7.17
C ILE A 170 1.81 4.90 -7.14
N ALA A 171 1.16 4.80 -8.29
CA ALA A 171 -0.12 4.14 -8.43
C ALA A 171 0.07 2.68 -8.86
N ASN A 172 -0.69 1.77 -8.22
CA ASN A 172 -0.71 0.36 -8.59
C ASN A 172 -2.13 -0.18 -8.65
N ILE A 173 -2.31 -1.24 -9.40
CA ILE A 173 -3.62 -1.88 -9.61
C ILE A 173 -3.62 -3.34 -9.21
N SER A 174 -4.81 -3.81 -8.82
CA SER A 174 -5.16 -5.24 -8.76
C SER A 174 -6.39 -5.45 -9.65
N LEU A 175 -6.23 -6.19 -10.72
CA LEU A 175 -7.29 -6.57 -11.63
C LEU A 175 -7.93 -7.87 -11.15
N LEU A 176 -9.20 -7.83 -10.80
CA LEU A 176 -9.98 -8.94 -10.25
C LEU A 176 -10.95 -9.42 -11.33
N GLN A 177 -10.56 -10.44 -12.07
CA GLN A 177 -11.31 -10.91 -13.23
C GLN A 177 -12.49 -11.81 -12.83
N ALA A 178 -13.49 -11.85 -13.69
CA ALA A 178 -14.73 -12.59 -13.48
C ALA A 178 -14.53 -14.10 -13.31
N ASP A 179 -13.45 -14.65 -13.86
CA ASP A 179 -13.05 -16.06 -13.77
C ASP A 179 -12.22 -16.39 -12.52
N GLY A 180 -11.95 -15.39 -11.67
CA GLY A 180 -11.13 -15.52 -10.47
C GLY A 180 -9.63 -15.25 -10.69
N THR A 181 -9.20 -14.97 -11.91
CA THR A 181 -7.82 -14.58 -12.21
C THR A 181 -7.53 -13.21 -11.59
N ILE A 182 -6.33 -13.06 -11.04
CA ILE A 182 -5.84 -11.80 -10.49
C ILE A 182 -4.49 -11.48 -11.10
N THR A 183 -4.35 -10.21 -11.49
CA THR A 183 -3.07 -9.62 -11.87
C THR A 183 -2.89 -8.30 -11.14
N GLY A 184 -1.65 -7.86 -10.94
CA GLY A 184 -1.38 -6.59 -10.28
C GLY A 184 0.02 -6.10 -10.59
N TYR A 185 0.17 -4.78 -10.79
CA TYR A 185 1.41 -4.11 -11.14
C TYR A 185 1.28 -2.58 -11.00
N ASP A 186 2.40 -1.86 -11.11
CA ASP A 186 2.42 -0.40 -11.05
C ASP A 186 2.00 0.22 -12.39
N THR A 187 1.12 1.22 -12.33
CA THR A 187 0.63 1.92 -13.54
C THR A 187 1.48 3.14 -13.91
N GLY A 188 2.22 3.69 -12.95
CA GLY A 188 3.01 4.91 -13.10
C GLY A 188 2.96 5.80 -11.86
N PRO A 189 3.26 7.10 -12.01
CA PRO A 189 3.17 8.02 -10.88
C PRO A 189 1.71 8.14 -10.39
N GLY A 190 1.55 8.09 -9.09
CA GLY A 190 0.33 8.46 -8.39
C GLY A 190 0.37 9.93 -8.01
N ASN A 191 0.58 10.20 -6.71
CA ASN A 191 0.65 11.56 -6.19
C ASN A 191 2.05 12.18 -6.27
N CYS A 192 3.13 11.40 -6.44
CA CYS A 192 4.50 11.88 -6.22
C CYS A 192 4.86 13.13 -7.03
N LEU A 193 4.51 13.18 -8.32
CA LEU A 193 4.80 14.35 -9.16
C LEU A 193 3.93 15.55 -8.79
N MET A 194 2.66 15.33 -8.42
CA MET A 194 1.75 16.38 -7.94
C MET A 194 2.22 16.95 -6.60
N ASP A 195 2.63 16.08 -5.67
CA ASP A 195 3.12 16.48 -4.34
C ASP A 195 4.44 17.26 -4.45
N ASP A 196 5.36 16.77 -5.27
CA ASP A 196 6.63 17.46 -5.51
C ASP A 196 6.42 18.82 -6.19
N TRP A 197 5.47 18.92 -7.12
CA TRP A 197 5.16 20.16 -7.84
C TRP A 197 4.46 21.20 -6.96
N VAL A 198 3.45 20.79 -6.17
CA VAL A 198 2.79 21.71 -5.23
C VAL A 198 3.75 22.14 -4.12
N SER A 199 4.64 21.26 -3.67
CA SER A 199 5.66 21.60 -2.70
C SER A 199 6.61 22.68 -3.22
N LEU A 200 7.03 22.56 -4.49
CA LEU A 200 7.89 23.56 -5.14
C LEU A 200 7.24 24.95 -5.27
N HIS A 201 5.94 24.98 -5.65
CA HIS A 201 5.28 26.24 -6.02
C HIS A 201 4.40 26.85 -4.93
N ARG A 202 3.91 26.04 -3.98
CA ARG A 202 3.00 26.47 -2.91
C ARG A 202 3.54 26.18 -1.51
N GLN A 203 4.67 25.49 -1.38
CA GLN A 203 5.25 25.08 -0.09
C GLN A 203 4.27 24.24 0.76
N LEU A 204 3.42 23.47 0.10
CA LEU A 204 2.48 22.54 0.72
C LEU A 204 2.95 21.10 0.51
N PRO A 205 2.70 20.16 1.44
CA PRO A 205 3.16 18.78 1.32
C PRO A 205 2.41 18.01 0.23
N TYR A 206 1.19 18.39 -0.11
CA TYR A 206 0.35 17.80 -1.15
C TYR A 206 -0.74 18.79 -1.62
N ASP A 207 -1.37 18.52 -2.76
CA ASP A 207 -2.47 19.32 -3.31
C ASP A 207 -3.78 19.01 -2.58
N LYS A 208 -3.98 19.70 -1.45
CA LYS A 208 -5.14 19.48 -0.60
C LYS A 208 -6.45 19.76 -1.35
N ASP A 209 -7.34 18.76 -1.35
CA ASP A 209 -8.65 18.79 -2.00
C ASP A 209 -8.57 19.09 -3.53
N GLY A 210 -7.38 18.90 -4.16
CA GLY A 210 -7.14 19.19 -5.56
C GLY A 210 -7.26 20.68 -5.90
N ALA A 211 -7.07 21.56 -4.91
CA ALA A 211 -7.32 22.99 -5.07
C ALA A 211 -6.40 23.64 -6.12
N PHE A 212 -5.11 23.26 -6.11
CA PHE A 212 -4.14 23.78 -7.06
C PHE A 212 -4.38 23.23 -8.47
N SER A 213 -4.74 21.95 -8.59
CA SER A 213 -5.15 21.35 -9.86
C SER A 213 -6.41 21.98 -10.44
N ALA A 214 -7.34 22.41 -9.59
CA ALA A 214 -8.59 23.03 -10.02
C ALA A 214 -8.42 24.47 -10.55
N GLU A 215 -7.31 25.14 -10.21
CA GLU A 215 -6.99 26.48 -10.72
C GLU A 215 -6.49 26.46 -12.18
N GLY A 216 -5.97 25.33 -12.64
CA GLY A 216 -5.25 25.22 -13.92
C GLY A 216 -6.09 24.64 -15.04
N GLU A 217 -5.59 24.83 -16.26
CA GLU A 217 -6.10 24.24 -17.49
C GLU A 217 -5.18 23.11 -17.98
N LEU A 218 -5.72 22.20 -18.81
CA LEU A 218 -4.92 21.12 -19.38
C LEU A 218 -3.98 21.65 -20.45
N LEU A 219 -2.74 21.18 -20.42
CA LEU A 219 -1.73 21.39 -21.44
C LEU A 219 -1.60 20.13 -22.30
N PRO A 220 -2.28 20.06 -23.48
CA PRO A 220 -2.35 18.84 -24.29
C PRO A 220 -0.98 18.34 -24.74
N GLU A 221 -0.09 19.25 -25.14
CA GLU A 221 1.25 18.92 -25.61
C GLU A 221 2.11 18.32 -24.50
N LEU A 222 2.06 18.89 -23.30
CA LEU A 222 2.74 18.34 -22.13
C LEU A 222 2.18 16.95 -21.77
N LEU A 223 0.87 16.81 -21.75
CA LEU A 223 0.22 15.52 -21.44
C LEU A 223 0.64 14.42 -22.42
N GLN A 224 0.71 14.75 -23.72
CA GLN A 224 1.18 13.83 -24.74
C GLN A 224 2.65 13.42 -24.51
N GLN A 225 3.53 14.38 -24.19
CA GLN A 225 4.94 14.10 -23.89
C GLN A 225 5.12 13.24 -22.65
N LEU A 226 4.30 13.44 -21.59
CA LEU A 226 4.33 12.63 -20.40
C LEU A 226 3.92 11.17 -20.68
N LEU A 227 2.86 10.97 -21.46
CA LEU A 227 2.36 9.64 -21.83
C LEU A 227 3.23 8.92 -22.87
N ALA A 228 4.09 9.64 -23.59
CA ALA A 228 5.02 9.06 -24.56
C ALA A 228 6.28 8.44 -23.92
N ASP A 229 6.42 8.49 -22.59
CA ASP A 229 7.55 7.91 -21.90
C ASP A 229 7.60 6.37 -22.06
N ASP A 230 8.81 5.83 -22.19
CA ASP A 230 9.05 4.41 -22.48
C ASP A 230 8.41 3.47 -21.43
N TYR A 231 8.29 3.94 -20.18
CA TYR A 231 7.65 3.16 -19.12
C TYR A 231 6.22 2.72 -19.50
N PHE A 232 5.46 3.56 -20.16
CA PHE A 232 4.06 3.27 -20.55
C PHE A 232 3.95 2.31 -21.75
N GLN A 233 5.08 2.03 -22.43
CA GLN A 233 5.15 1.03 -23.49
C GLN A 233 5.52 -0.37 -22.95
N LEU A 234 5.93 -0.48 -21.69
CA LEU A 234 6.27 -1.76 -21.09
C LEU A 234 5.04 -2.64 -20.91
N SER A 235 5.18 -3.91 -21.25
CA SER A 235 4.15 -4.93 -20.99
C SER A 235 4.05 -5.24 -19.48
N ALA A 236 2.85 -5.52 -19.01
CA ALA A 236 2.62 -6.01 -17.66
C ALA A 236 3.18 -7.45 -17.46
N PRO A 237 3.64 -7.80 -16.26
CA PRO A 237 3.75 -6.97 -15.06
C PRO A 237 4.96 -6.03 -15.13
N LYS A 238 4.78 -4.80 -14.66
CA LYS A 238 5.83 -3.79 -14.61
C LYS A 238 5.86 -3.09 -13.25
N SER A 239 7.01 -2.52 -12.89
CA SER A 239 7.21 -1.83 -11.62
C SER A 239 8.00 -0.55 -11.82
N THR A 240 7.77 0.45 -10.98
CA THR A 240 8.46 1.74 -11.00
C THR A 240 8.51 2.34 -9.59
N GLY A 241 9.19 3.49 -9.44
CA GLY A 241 9.34 4.17 -8.17
C GLY A 241 9.59 5.67 -8.31
N ARG A 242 9.74 6.34 -7.17
CA ARG A 242 10.11 7.76 -7.11
C ARG A 242 11.51 8.04 -7.66
N GLU A 243 12.36 7.04 -7.75
CA GLU A 243 13.67 7.14 -8.41
C GLU A 243 13.57 7.34 -9.91
N TYR A 244 12.46 6.91 -10.53
CA TYR A 244 12.16 7.13 -11.94
C TYR A 244 11.31 8.40 -12.13
N PHE A 245 10.16 8.48 -11.45
CA PHE A 245 9.24 9.61 -11.57
C PHE A 245 9.51 10.65 -10.46
N HIS A 246 10.27 11.68 -10.79
CA HIS A 246 10.68 12.75 -9.90
C HIS A 246 10.72 14.11 -10.62
N LEU A 247 10.88 15.21 -9.89
CA LEU A 247 10.92 16.57 -10.50
C LEU A 247 11.94 16.73 -11.61
N GLY A 248 13.10 16.05 -11.52
CA GLY A 248 14.13 16.09 -12.58
C GLY A 248 13.63 15.50 -13.89
N TRP A 249 12.87 14.40 -13.83
CA TRP A 249 12.22 13.78 -14.98
C TRP A 249 11.16 14.71 -15.59
N LEU A 250 10.32 15.34 -14.75
CA LEU A 250 9.29 16.27 -15.19
C LEU A 250 9.90 17.50 -15.88
N ARG A 251 10.93 18.10 -15.29
CA ARG A 251 11.60 19.30 -15.82
C ARG A 251 12.16 19.13 -17.23
N GLN A 252 12.55 17.93 -17.61
CA GLN A 252 13.02 17.64 -18.99
C GLN A 252 11.91 17.74 -20.04
N LYS A 253 10.66 17.72 -19.62
CA LYS A 253 9.46 17.77 -20.48
C LYS A 253 8.77 19.15 -20.46
N LEU A 254 9.26 20.06 -19.63
CA LEU A 254 8.74 21.43 -19.53
C LEU A 254 9.60 22.39 -20.38
N THR A 255 8.94 23.39 -20.96
CA THR A 255 9.61 24.51 -21.67
C THR A 255 10.06 25.60 -20.69
N GLY A 256 9.47 25.64 -19.49
CA GLY A 256 9.69 26.66 -18.45
C GLY A 256 8.78 27.88 -18.61
N LEU A 257 7.84 27.84 -19.52
CA LEU A 257 6.87 28.93 -19.77
C LEU A 257 5.46 28.58 -19.26
N GLU A 258 5.24 27.34 -18.88
CA GLU A 258 3.93 26.85 -18.41
C GLU A 258 3.54 27.49 -17.08
N ALA A 259 2.26 27.87 -16.95
CA ALA A 259 1.74 28.28 -15.66
C ALA A 259 1.75 27.12 -14.66
N PRO A 260 2.22 27.31 -13.43
CA PRO A 260 2.33 26.21 -12.46
C PRO A 260 1.02 25.47 -12.17
N ALA A 261 -0.12 26.15 -12.18
CA ALA A 261 -1.43 25.54 -11.98
C ALA A 261 -1.81 24.62 -13.16
N ASP A 262 -1.47 25.00 -14.40
CA ASP A 262 -1.74 24.21 -15.59
C ASP A 262 -0.90 22.93 -15.63
N VAL A 263 0.36 23.01 -15.19
CA VAL A 263 1.20 21.83 -15.01
C VAL A 263 0.58 20.90 -13.95
N GLN A 264 0.17 21.43 -12.79
CA GLN A 264 -0.47 20.64 -11.74
C GLN A 264 -1.74 19.94 -12.24
N ARG A 265 -2.62 20.67 -12.98
CA ARG A 265 -3.82 20.09 -13.59
C ARG A 265 -3.48 18.99 -14.59
N THR A 266 -2.44 19.20 -15.37
CA THR A 266 -1.96 18.22 -16.37
C THR A 266 -1.38 16.99 -15.70
N LEU A 267 -0.65 17.12 -14.59
CA LEU A 267 -0.14 15.99 -13.79
C LEU A 267 -1.28 15.16 -13.19
N SER A 268 -2.33 15.79 -12.66
CA SER A 268 -3.52 15.09 -12.19
C SER A 268 -4.18 14.26 -13.31
N ARG A 269 -4.36 14.85 -14.50
CA ARG A 269 -4.91 14.16 -15.68
C ARG A 269 -4.00 13.03 -16.18
N PHE A 270 -2.69 13.24 -16.11
CA PHE A 270 -1.69 12.24 -16.48
C PHE A 270 -1.78 11.00 -15.57
N THR A 271 -1.85 11.18 -14.24
CA THR A 271 -2.10 10.10 -13.29
C THR A 271 -3.40 9.36 -13.62
N ALA A 272 -4.50 10.08 -13.88
CA ALA A 272 -5.77 9.45 -14.24
C ALA A 272 -5.67 8.60 -15.51
N LEU A 273 -5.01 9.11 -16.54
CA LEU A 273 -4.83 8.40 -17.82
C LEU A 273 -3.90 7.21 -17.71
N SER A 274 -2.78 7.33 -16.97
CA SER A 274 -1.86 6.20 -16.75
C SER A 274 -2.56 5.02 -16.08
N ILE A 275 -3.47 5.31 -15.13
CA ILE A 275 -4.29 4.30 -14.48
C ILE A 275 -5.35 3.74 -15.45
N ALA A 276 -6.10 4.61 -16.13
CA ALA A 276 -7.22 4.21 -17.00
C ALA A 276 -6.74 3.35 -18.18
N ASN A 277 -5.58 3.64 -18.74
CA ASN A 277 -4.99 2.87 -19.83
C ASN A 277 -4.64 1.42 -19.44
N GLU A 278 -4.38 1.15 -18.16
CA GLU A 278 -4.11 -0.20 -17.65
C GLU A 278 -5.38 -0.95 -17.21
N LEU A 279 -6.52 -0.26 -17.10
CA LEU A 279 -7.79 -0.86 -16.66
C LEU A 279 -8.64 -1.36 -17.85
N GLN A 280 -8.02 -2.01 -18.84
CA GLN A 280 -8.66 -2.47 -20.09
C GLN A 280 -9.33 -3.85 -19.93
N LEU A 281 -10.11 -4.05 -18.85
CA LEU A 281 -10.90 -5.28 -18.68
C LEU A 281 -12.25 -5.18 -19.41
N PRO A 282 -12.65 -6.18 -20.19
CA PRO A 282 -13.98 -6.23 -20.79
C PRO A 282 -15.06 -6.13 -19.72
N ASN A 283 -16.07 -5.30 -19.93
CA ASN A 283 -17.18 -5.13 -18.98
C ASN A 283 -16.72 -4.86 -17.54
N LEU A 284 -15.68 -4.05 -17.37
CA LEU A 284 -15.26 -3.57 -16.05
C LEU A 284 -16.44 -2.91 -15.36
N SER A 285 -16.83 -3.40 -14.18
CA SER A 285 -18.07 -2.98 -13.52
C SER A 285 -17.83 -1.93 -12.44
N GLU A 286 -16.78 -2.12 -11.65
CA GLU A 286 -16.47 -1.28 -10.49
C GLU A 286 -14.96 -1.13 -10.33
N VAL A 287 -14.52 0.07 -9.98
CA VAL A 287 -13.15 0.40 -9.65
C VAL A 287 -13.13 1.01 -8.25
N PHE A 288 -12.39 0.39 -7.34
CA PHE A 288 -12.25 0.84 -5.97
C PHE A 288 -10.93 1.58 -5.82
N ILE A 289 -10.98 2.83 -5.41
CA ILE A 289 -9.79 3.67 -5.21
C ILE A 289 -9.43 3.68 -3.72
N CYS A 290 -8.15 3.48 -3.42
CA CYS A 290 -7.56 3.62 -2.10
C CYS A 290 -6.26 4.42 -2.15
N GLY A 291 -5.64 4.67 -0.98
CA GLY A 291 -4.51 5.58 -0.84
C GLY A 291 -4.90 7.05 -0.91
N GLY A 292 -3.93 7.94 -0.69
CA GLY A 292 -4.15 9.38 -0.59
C GLY A 292 -4.83 10.02 -1.79
N GLY A 293 -4.68 9.44 -2.99
CA GLY A 293 -5.32 9.96 -4.22
C GLY A 293 -6.84 9.96 -4.20
N VAL A 294 -7.50 9.17 -3.32
CA VAL A 294 -8.96 9.18 -3.15
C VAL A 294 -9.49 10.53 -2.65
N HIS A 295 -8.66 11.29 -1.94
CA HIS A 295 -8.99 12.60 -1.39
C HIS A 295 -8.78 13.75 -2.38
N HIS A 296 -8.44 13.46 -3.65
CA HIS A 296 -8.22 14.45 -4.70
C HIS A 296 -9.42 14.50 -5.67
N PRO A 297 -10.41 15.40 -5.48
CA PRO A 297 -11.67 15.38 -6.24
C PRO A 297 -11.48 15.50 -7.75
N VAL A 298 -10.51 16.31 -8.21
CA VAL A 298 -10.22 16.49 -9.64
C VAL A 298 -9.74 15.17 -10.26
N LEU A 299 -8.84 14.44 -9.58
CA LEU A 299 -8.36 13.14 -10.03
C LEU A 299 -9.50 12.10 -10.05
N MET A 300 -10.34 12.08 -9.00
CA MET A 300 -11.49 11.15 -8.92
C MET A 300 -12.51 11.42 -10.03
N ALA A 301 -12.77 12.69 -10.35
CA ALA A 301 -13.66 13.07 -11.45
C ALA A 301 -13.09 12.64 -12.81
N ASP A 302 -11.80 12.85 -13.03
CA ASP A 302 -11.10 12.41 -14.25
C ASP A 302 -11.17 10.88 -14.41
N LEU A 303 -10.92 10.12 -13.36
CA LEU A 303 -11.02 8.65 -13.37
C LEU A 303 -12.44 8.18 -13.68
N GLN A 304 -13.46 8.78 -13.05
CA GLN A 304 -14.86 8.43 -13.35
C GLN A 304 -15.23 8.73 -14.80
N GLN A 305 -14.76 9.86 -15.35
CA GLN A 305 -15.01 10.21 -16.75
C GLN A 305 -14.34 9.20 -17.71
N LEU A 306 -13.08 8.87 -17.46
CA LEU A 306 -12.28 7.99 -18.33
C LEU A 306 -12.75 6.53 -18.29
N LEU A 307 -13.28 6.07 -17.18
CA LEU A 307 -13.65 4.67 -16.95
C LEU A 307 -15.13 4.39 -17.12
N THR A 308 -15.95 5.38 -17.51
CA THR A 308 -17.37 5.16 -17.81
C THR A 308 -17.53 4.05 -18.88
N PRO A 309 -18.42 3.03 -18.70
CA PRO A 309 -19.52 2.97 -17.71
C PRO A 309 -19.16 2.33 -16.35
N ALA A 310 -17.91 1.99 -16.08
CA ALA A 310 -17.53 1.45 -14.78
C ALA A 310 -17.76 2.49 -13.67
N LYS A 311 -18.18 2.02 -12.50
CA LYS A 311 -18.38 2.88 -11.33
C LYS A 311 -17.05 3.03 -10.59
N VAL A 312 -16.52 4.26 -10.54
CA VAL A 312 -15.35 4.61 -9.72
C VAL A 312 -15.82 5.05 -8.33
N GLN A 313 -15.27 4.46 -7.28
CA GLN A 313 -15.68 4.74 -5.91
C GLN A 313 -14.54 4.47 -4.91
N SER A 314 -14.63 5.10 -3.74
CA SER A 314 -13.71 4.79 -2.64
C SER A 314 -13.86 3.33 -2.18
N SER A 315 -12.76 2.72 -1.74
CA SER A 315 -12.75 1.40 -1.08
C SER A 315 -13.64 1.34 0.17
N SER A 316 -13.97 2.49 0.77
CA SER A 316 -14.94 2.60 1.88
C SER A 316 -16.28 1.99 1.55
N SER A 317 -16.72 2.02 0.28
CA SER A 317 -17.97 1.41 -0.17
C SER A 317 -18.03 -0.11 0.02
N ALA A 318 -16.85 -0.74 0.14
CA ALA A 318 -16.70 -2.18 0.44
C ALA A 318 -16.32 -2.44 1.91
N GLY A 319 -16.32 -1.41 2.77
CA GLY A 319 -15.96 -1.52 4.18
C GLY A 319 -14.46 -1.41 4.47
N VAL A 320 -13.67 -1.03 3.45
CA VAL A 320 -12.21 -0.85 3.60
C VAL A 320 -11.90 0.65 3.52
N ASP A 321 -11.44 1.20 4.62
CA ASP A 321 -11.01 2.59 4.67
C ASP A 321 -9.80 2.80 3.75
N PRO A 322 -9.83 3.79 2.84
CA PRO A 322 -8.82 3.97 1.82
C PRO A 322 -7.43 4.29 2.36
N ASP A 323 -7.32 4.90 3.52
CA ASP A 323 -6.04 5.29 4.13
C ASP A 323 -5.41 4.14 4.92
N TRP A 324 -6.18 3.09 5.24
CA TRP A 324 -5.75 1.99 6.11
C TRP A 324 -5.70 0.63 5.42
N VAL A 325 -5.77 0.58 4.09
CA VAL A 325 -5.85 -0.68 3.31
C VAL A 325 -4.71 -1.64 3.64
N GLU A 326 -3.48 -1.15 3.71
CA GLU A 326 -2.32 -2.00 3.99
C GLU A 326 -2.36 -2.57 5.41
N ALA A 327 -2.65 -1.75 6.41
CA ALA A 327 -2.78 -2.23 7.79
C ALA A 327 -3.96 -3.22 7.92
N MET A 328 -5.10 -2.97 7.26
CA MET A 328 -6.22 -3.92 7.20
C MET A 328 -5.84 -5.23 6.49
N ALA A 329 -4.99 -5.17 5.46
CA ALA A 329 -4.48 -6.36 4.79
C ALA A 329 -3.63 -7.23 5.73
N PHE A 330 -2.81 -6.63 6.61
CA PHE A 330 -2.05 -7.40 7.61
C PHE A 330 -2.94 -7.96 8.72
N ALA A 331 -3.99 -7.26 9.14
CA ALA A 331 -5.02 -7.83 10.02
C ALA A 331 -5.70 -9.04 9.35
N TRP A 332 -6.06 -8.93 8.06
CA TRP A 332 -6.64 -10.03 7.31
C TRP A 332 -5.67 -11.20 7.11
N LEU A 333 -4.39 -10.97 6.88
CA LEU A 333 -3.38 -12.03 6.77
C LEU A 333 -3.27 -12.85 8.07
N ALA A 334 -3.42 -12.21 9.23
CA ALA A 334 -3.51 -12.94 10.50
C ALA A 334 -4.78 -13.78 10.58
N GLN A 335 -5.93 -13.28 10.14
CA GLN A 335 -7.15 -14.08 10.03
C GLN A 335 -6.99 -15.23 9.03
N ALA A 336 -6.37 -14.97 7.88
CA ALA A 336 -6.12 -15.97 6.85
C ALA A 336 -5.21 -17.10 7.39
N PHE A 337 -4.20 -16.76 8.20
CA PHE A 337 -3.38 -17.73 8.91
C PHE A 337 -4.24 -18.64 9.81
N ASP A 338 -5.11 -18.06 10.62
CA ASP A 338 -5.99 -18.82 11.52
C ASP A 338 -6.98 -19.71 10.77
N LYS A 339 -7.51 -19.22 9.66
CA LYS A 339 -8.42 -19.97 8.79
C LYS A 339 -7.73 -20.91 7.80
N GLN A 340 -6.40 -20.97 7.84
CA GLN A 340 -5.60 -21.77 6.89
C GLN A 340 -5.88 -21.43 5.42
N LEU A 341 -6.14 -20.16 5.13
CA LEU A 341 -6.35 -19.63 3.80
C LEU A 341 -5.02 -19.13 3.20
N PRO A 342 -4.83 -19.23 1.87
CA PRO A 342 -3.67 -18.64 1.22
C PRO A 342 -3.60 -17.13 1.43
N GLY A 343 -2.39 -16.65 1.75
CA GLY A 343 -2.10 -15.23 1.91
C GLY A 343 -1.37 -14.62 0.71
N ASN A 344 -1.02 -15.40 -0.31
CA ASN A 344 -0.39 -14.95 -1.55
C ASN A 344 -1.24 -15.27 -2.77
N VAL A 345 -0.96 -14.55 -3.87
CA VAL A 345 -1.50 -14.81 -5.21
C VAL A 345 -0.34 -15.18 -6.13
N PRO A 346 -0.15 -16.46 -6.47
CA PRO A 346 0.99 -16.92 -7.29
C PRO A 346 1.15 -16.18 -8.61
N ALA A 347 0.04 -15.85 -9.28
CA ALA A 347 0.06 -15.10 -10.55
C ALA A 347 0.62 -13.68 -10.40
N VAL A 348 0.66 -13.14 -9.18
CA VAL A 348 1.19 -11.79 -8.88
C VAL A 348 2.61 -11.86 -8.32
N THR A 349 2.85 -12.78 -7.38
CA THR A 349 4.17 -12.90 -6.73
C THR A 349 5.17 -13.76 -7.48
N GLY A 350 4.71 -14.58 -8.44
CA GLY A 350 5.52 -15.56 -9.14
C GLY A 350 5.79 -16.85 -8.35
N ALA A 351 5.18 -17.04 -7.20
CA ALA A 351 5.33 -18.25 -6.40
C ALA A 351 4.75 -19.48 -7.13
N ARG A 352 5.35 -20.65 -6.93
CA ARG A 352 4.88 -21.91 -7.55
C ARG A 352 3.52 -22.38 -7.06
N LYS A 353 3.07 -21.91 -5.89
CA LYS A 353 1.75 -22.25 -5.34
C LYS A 353 1.23 -21.23 -4.33
N ALA A 354 -0.09 -21.24 -4.15
CA ALA A 354 -0.74 -20.55 -3.07
C ALA A 354 -0.40 -21.21 -1.71
N CYS A 355 -0.15 -20.42 -0.68
CA CYS A 355 0.21 -20.92 0.65
C CYS A 355 -0.26 -19.99 1.77
N VAL A 356 -0.54 -20.59 2.92
CA VAL A 356 -0.77 -19.85 4.17
C VAL A 356 0.52 -19.17 4.57
N LEU A 357 0.49 -17.86 4.72
CA LEU A 357 1.65 -17.04 5.09
C LEU A 357 1.70 -16.79 6.59
N GLY A 358 2.91 -16.54 7.10
CA GLY A 358 3.14 -16.14 8.47
C GLY A 358 3.61 -17.26 9.41
N VAL A 359 4.04 -16.82 10.57
CA VAL A 359 4.45 -17.62 11.72
C VAL A 359 3.78 -17.05 12.97
N SER A 360 3.36 -17.91 13.90
CA SER A 360 2.68 -17.51 15.14
C SER A 360 3.67 -17.38 16.29
N TYR A 361 3.59 -16.28 17.03
CA TYR A 361 4.35 -15.97 18.23
C TYR A 361 3.37 -15.82 19.40
N SER A 362 3.47 -16.68 20.40
CA SER A 362 2.61 -16.62 21.58
C SER A 362 3.19 -15.68 22.63
N PRO A 363 2.31 -15.07 23.49
CA PRO A 363 2.73 -14.29 24.66
C PRO A 363 3.58 -15.05 25.64
#